data_79f98e7f6188c73e7fca9ef6a7f2f355
#
_entry.id   79f98e7f6188c73e7fca9ef6a7f2f355
#
_cell.length_a   1.000
_cell.length_b   1.000
_cell.length_c   1.000
_cell.angle_alpha   90.00
_cell.angle_beta   90.00
_cell.angle_gamma   90.00
#
_symmetry.space_group_name_H-M   'P 1'
#
loop_
_entity.id
_entity.type
_entity.pdbx_description
1 polymer ?
#
loop_
_entity_poly.entity_id
_entity_poly.type
_entity_poly.pdbx_seq_one_letter_code
_entity_poly.pdbx_strand_id
1 'polypeptide(L)' 'MTDKSELKVGDWVHVIIVGIKLEGNEPAYQIESIDGDDYTAVQKEGSYEHRVTVKKGKLRKL' A
#
# COMPACT_ATOMS: atom_id res chain seq x y z
N MET A 1 -19.08 -13.51 4.78
CA MET A 1 -18.57 -12.28 5.38
C MET A 1 -17.33 -11.79 4.66
N THR A 2 -17.26 -10.51 4.41
CA THR A 2 -16.14 -9.94 3.69
C THR A 2 -14.97 -9.69 4.63
N ASP A 3 -13.81 -10.16 4.24
CA ASP A 3 -12.59 -9.88 4.99
C ASP A 3 -12.01 -8.56 4.51
N LYS A 4 -12.19 -7.53 5.31
CA LYS A 4 -11.76 -6.19 4.93
C LYS A 4 -10.24 -6.04 4.92
N SER A 5 -9.54 -6.98 5.53
CA SER A 5 -8.08 -6.92 5.56
C SER A 5 -7.45 -7.59 4.35
N GLU A 6 -8.27 -8.23 3.54
CA GLU A 6 -7.74 -8.91 2.35
C GLU A 6 -7.39 -7.90 1.28
N LEU A 7 -6.16 -7.98 0.80
CA LEU A 7 -5.65 -7.08 -0.21
C LEU A 7 -5.40 -7.82 -1.51
N LYS A 8 -5.63 -7.13 -2.61
CA LYS A 8 -5.47 -7.72 -3.93
C LYS A 8 -4.70 -6.78 -4.83
N VAL A 9 -4.11 -7.34 -5.87
CA VAL A 9 -3.47 -6.52 -6.87
C VAL A 9 -4.49 -5.56 -7.44
N GLY A 10 -4.10 -4.29 -7.52
CA GLY A 10 -4.99 -3.24 -7.99
C GLY A 10 -5.66 -2.44 -6.88
N ASP A 11 -5.61 -2.94 -5.65
CA ASP A 11 -6.21 -2.22 -4.53
C ASP A 11 -5.38 -0.99 -4.19
N TRP A 12 -6.09 0.06 -3.76
CA TRP A 12 -5.43 1.27 -3.29
C TRP A 12 -5.23 1.17 -1.78
N VAL A 13 -4.03 1.51 -1.34
CA VAL A 13 -3.66 1.36 0.06
C VAL A 13 -2.78 2.51 0.50
N HIS A 14 -2.70 2.68 1.82
CA HIS A 14 -1.69 3.55 2.42
C HIS A 14 -0.62 2.68 3.03
N VAL A 15 0.62 3.12 2.95
CA VAL A 15 1.74 2.43 3.58
C VAL A 15 1.97 3.04 4.95
N ILE A 16 1.91 2.21 5.98
CA ILE A 16 2.09 2.66 7.35
C ILE A 16 3.57 2.55 7.70
N ILE A 17 4.17 3.67 8.06
CA ILE A 17 5.58 3.71 8.44
C ILE A 17 5.66 4.03 9.92
N VAL A 18 6.29 3.13 10.67
CA VAL A 18 6.41 3.31 12.11
C VAL A 18 7.25 4.55 12.40
N GLY A 19 6.74 5.36 13.31
CA GLY A 19 7.44 6.57 13.71
C GLY A 19 7.06 7.81 12.92
N ILE A 20 6.29 7.63 11.86
CA ILE A 20 5.82 8.76 11.06
C ILE A 20 4.33 8.93 11.31
N LYS A 21 3.96 10.14 11.67
CA LYS A 21 2.59 10.45 11.93
C LYS A 21 1.83 10.64 10.63
N LEU A 22 0.75 9.89 10.47
CA LEU A 22 -0.09 10.04 9.29
C LEU A 22 -1.03 11.21 9.51
N GLU A 23 -1.06 12.09 8.53
CA GLU A 23 -1.86 13.31 8.66
C GLU A 23 -2.98 13.40 7.64
N GLY A 24 -3.26 12.28 6.98
CA GLY A 24 -4.36 12.26 6.04
C GLY A 24 -4.01 12.77 4.66
N ASN A 25 -2.77 13.20 4.48
CA ASN A 25 -2.31 13.69 3.18
C ASN A 25 -1.39 12.73 2.48
N GLU A 26 -1.27 11.52 3.03
CA GLU A 26 -0.36 10.55 2.44
C GLU A 26 -0.84 10.14 1.06
N PRO A 27 0.07 10.06 0.12
CA PRO A 27 -0.32 9.59 -1.21
C PRO A 27 -0.74 8.13 -1.15
N ALA A 28 -1.68 7.77 -1.98
CA ALA A 28 -2.13 6.39 -2.05
C ALA A 28 -1.19 5.60 -2.94
N TYR A 29 -0.97 4.35 -2.55
CA TYR A 29 -0.22 3.40 -3.36
C TYR A 29 -1.19 2.38 -3.91
N GLN A 30 -0.86 1.82 -5.06
CA GLN A 30 -1.66 0.77 -5.64
C GLN A 30 -0.85 -0.52 -5.62
N ILE A 31 -1.47 -1.61 -5.16
CA ILE A 31 -0.77 -2.88 -5.09
C ILE A 31 -0.48 -3.37 -6.51
N GLU A 32 0.79 -3.61 -6.79
CA GLU A 32 1.23 -4.05 -8.09
C GLU A 32 1.40 -5.56 -8.15
N SER A 33 1.91 -6.15 -7.06
CA SER A 33 2.10 -7.59 -7.01
C SER A 33 2.12 -8.05 -5.58
N ILE A 34 1.84 -9.34 -5.40
CA ILE A 34 1.80 -9.96 -4.08
C ILE A 34 2.59 -11.25 -4.18
N ASP A 35 3.53 -11.43 -3.24
CA ASP A 35 4.34 -12.62 -3.19
C ASP A 35 4.35 -13.12 -1.75
N GLY A 36 3.41 -14.03 -1.44
CA GLY A 36 3.27 -14.49 -0.07
C GLY A 36 2.84 -13.35 0.83
N ASP A 37 3.69 -12.99 1.77
CA ASP A 37 3.42 -11.87 2.68
C ASP A 37 4.02 -10.56 2.20
N ASP A 38 4.73 -10.59 1.09
CA ASP A 38 5.39 -9.40 0.56
C ASP A 38 4.51 -8.73 -0.48
N TYR A 39 4.13 -7.51 -0.20
CA TYR A 39 3.25 -6.74 -1.06
C TYR A 39 4.05 -5.62 -1.68
N THR A 40 4.04 -5.55 -3.00
CA THR A 40 4.70 -4.48 -3.72
C THR A 40 3.67 -3.48 -4.17
N ALA A 41 3.82 -2.25 -3.73
CA ALA A 41 2.89 -1.19 -4.06
C ALA A 41 3.63 -0.07 -4.76
N VAL A 42 2.95 0.60 -5.66
CA VAL A 42 3.54 1.66 -6.47
C VAL A 42 2.71 2.92 -6.35
N GLN A 43 3.40 4.04 -6.29
CA GLN A 43 2.79 5.36 -6.32
C GLN A 43 3.27 6.04 -7.59
N LYS A 44 2.33 6.51 -8.38
CA LYS A 44 2.65 7.22 -9.60
C LYS A 44 2.15 8.65 -9.50
N GLU A 45 3.04 9.57 -9.82
CA GLU A 45 2.70 10.98 -9.73
C GLU A 45 3.38 11.69 -10.88
N GLY A 46 2.63 12.00 -11.90
CA GLY A 46 3.20 12.55 -13.11
C GLY A 46 4.13 11.53 -13.73
N SER A 47 5.38 11.93 -13.96
CA SER A 47 6.38 11.02 -14.51
C SER A 47 7.15 10.30 -13.42
N TYR A 48 6.81 10.56 -12.16
CA TYR A 48 7.51 9.98 -11.02
C TYR A 48 6.83 8.69 -10.60
N GLU A 49 7.62 7.68 -10.31
CA GLU A 49 7.11 6.40 -9.86
C GLU A 49 7.94 5.93 -8.68
N HIS A 50 7.25 5.62 -7.58
CA HIS A 50 7.90 5.14 -6.38
C HIS A 50 7.30 3.80 -5.99
N ARG A 51 8.13 2.79 -5.87
CA ARG A 51 7.69 1.43 -5.57
C ARG A 51 8.29 0.98 -4.25
N VAL A 52 7.45 0.36 -3.43
CA VAL A 52 7.89 -0.17 -2.14
C VAL A 52 7.39 -1.60 -1.99
N THR A 53 8.16 -2.41 -1.26
CA THR A 53 7.76 -3.76 -0.93
C THR A 53 7.70 -3.86 0.59
N VAL A 54 6.53 -4.20 1.11
CA VAL A 54 6.31 -4.25 2.55
C VAL A 54 5.46 -5.45 2.89
N LYS A 55 5.43 -5.80 4.18
CA LYS A 55 4.58 -6.88 4.65
C LYS A 55 3.13 -6.40 4.72
N LYS A 56 2.21 -7.36 4.69
CA LYS A 56 0.79 -7.05 4.69
C LYS A 56 0.38 -6.13 5.85
N GLY A 57 0.97 -6.35 7.01
CA GLY A 57 0.62 -5.56 8.18
C GLY A 57 0.99 -4.09 8.08
N LYS A 58 1.77 -3.72 7.10
CA LYS A 58 2.16 -2.33 6.89
C LYS A 58 1.25 -1.60 5.92
N LEU A 59 0.21 -2.26 5.43
CA LEU A 59 -0.69 -1.67 4.46
C LEU A 59 -2.07 -1.49 5.06
N ARG A 60 -2.70 -0.41 4.70
CA ARG A 60 -4.05 -0.10 5.14
C ARG A 60 -4.91 0.15 3.91
N LYS A 61 -5.94 -0.64 3.76
CA LYS A 61 -6.82 -0.50 2.60
C LYS A 61 -7.64 0.78 2.70
N LEU A 62 -7.77 1.46 1.59
CA LEU A 62 -8.58 2.68 1.52
C LEU A 62 -10.05 2.38 1.45
#